data_40aa89d0c350678ca98fd8d9edbdd1cb
#
_entry.id   40aa89d0c350678ca98fd8d9edbdd1cb
#
_cell.length_a   1.000
_cell.length_b   1.000
_cell.length_c   1.000
_cell.angle_alpha   90.00
_cell.angle_beta   90.00
_cell.angle_gamma   90.00
#
_symmetry.space_group_name_H-M   'P 1'
#
loop_
_entity.id
_entity.type
_entity.pdbx_description
1 polymer ?
#
loop_
_entity_poly.entity_id
_entity_poly.type
_entity_poly.pdbx_seq_one_letter_code
_entity_poly.pdbx_strand_id
1 'polypeptide(L)'
;MGITEGCFGCVLSLAGCTMVGVSKIVVWVKLTPSPEQAAVLASTLRALNDHATWVAKVAHEQGMMRNYELRKHTYHQLREAGAGSQAAQHTIKKVCDAYRARRSNLSSGNHGPKGSARRERIESTPLIFRPESAHPYDARNLSFALDARTISLWTFQGRLKDVPFVGASDQIKTLAEHKRGEADLLCRDGVWFLAVAVEVVDAPEIDPDGFLGVDLGIVNIATTSDGQVMAGRRINRYRRRQQRLRQKLQTKGTRSAKRLLRKRRRREAGHARNINHRISKRIVAEAERTERGISLEDLKGIRARVRQRRPQRVTLHSWSFHQLGQFIAYKARRAGVPVVFVDPAYTSQTCAECGHVDRRNRVDQAIFTCRGCGVVAHADRNASRVLARRGQEAWNAGRKSHVPPANP
;
A
#
# COMPACT_ATOMS: atom_id res chain seq x y z
N MET A 1 -11.04 -13.11 -31.57
CA MET A 1 -10.68 -14.34 -30.88
C MET A 1 -10.05 -13.95 -29.55
N GLY A 2 -10.80 -14.18 -28.48
CA GLY A 2 -10.45 -13.72 -27.12
C GLY A 2 -9.30 -14.53 -26.52
N ILE A 3 -8.44 -13.84 -25.81
CA ILE A 3 -7.45 -14.45 -24.93
C ILE A 3 -7.98 -14.32 -23.51
N THR A 4 -8.35 -15.47 -22.96
CA THR A 4 -8.80 -15.68 -21.59
C THR A 4 -7.68 -15.36 -20.60
N GLU A 5 -7.96 -14.47 -19.65
CA GLU A 5 -7.13 -14.26 -18.47
C GLU A 5 -7.10 -15.55 -17.63
N GLY A 6 -5.90 -16.07 -17.41
CA GLY A 6 -5.65 -17.27 -16.62
C GLY A 6 -5.90 -17.01 -15.13
N CYS A 7 -6.86 -17.70 -14.56
CA CYS A 7 -7.07 -17.82 -13.12
C CYS A 7 -5.87 -18.49 -12.45
N PHE A 8 -5.23 -17.81 -11.52
CA PHE A 8 -4.13 -18.33 -10.72
C PHE A 8 -4.66 -19.13 -9.51
N GLY A 9 -4.32 -20.40 -9.48
CA GLY A 9 -4.11 -21.19 -8.25
C GLY A 9 -5.36 -21.58 -7.45
N CYS A 10 -6.16 -22.51 -7.95
CA CYS A 10 -7.10 -23.31 -7.15
C CYS A 10 -6.37 -24.52 -6.54
N VAL A 11 -6.31 -24.62 -5.23
CA VAL A 11 -6.00 -25.89 -4.53
C VAL A 11 -7.34 -26.56 -4.19
N LEU A 12 -7.63 -27.67 -4.83
CA LEU A 12 -8.85 -28.46 -4.57
C LEU A 12 -8.71 -29.22 -3.25
N SER A 13 -9.53 -28.89 -2.27
CA SER A 13 -9.80 -29.71 -1.09
C SER A 13 -11.17 -30.40 -1.27
N LEU A 14 -11.22 -31.70 -1.01
CA LEU A 14 -12.36 -32.60 -1.24
C LEU A 14 -13.53 -32.47 -0.25
N ALA A 15 -13.72 -31.30 0.36
CA ALA A 15 -14.88 -31.01 1.19
C ALA A 15 -15.26 -29.53 1.04
N GLY A 16 -16.26 -29.25 0.20
CA GLY A 16 -16.84 -27.92 0.01
C GLY A 16 -15.85 -26.90 -0.59
N CYS A 17 -16.03 -26.53 -1.85
CA CYS A 17 -15.13 -25.62 -2.58
C CYS A 17 -15.17 -24.20 -1.99
N THR A 18 -14.49 -23.97 -0.89
CA THR A 18 -14.17 -22.61 -0.42
C THR A 18 -12.93 -22.13 -1.18
N MET A 19 -13.10 -21.12 -2.01
CA MET A 19 -12.00 -20.47 -2.73
C MET A 19 -11.08 -19.79 -1.72
N VAL A 20 -10.00 -20.45 -1.34
CA VAL A 20 -9.00 -19.87 -0.42
C VAL A 20 -8.15 -18.87 -1.18
N GLY A 21 -8.23 -17.61 -0.81
CA GLY A 21 -7.46 -16.53 -1.42
C GLY A 21 -5.97 -16.61 -1.05
N VAL A 22 -5.11 -16.06 -1.92
CA VAL A 22 -3.68 -15.90 -1.65
C VAL A 22 -3.33 -14.41 -1.68
N SER A 23 -2.84 -13.90 -0.57
CA SER A 23 -2.33 -12.53 -0.46
C SER A 23 -0.83 -12.48 -0.65
N LYS A 24 -0.37 -11.52 -1.48
CA LYS A 24 1.06 -11.19 -1.58
C LYS A 24 1.41 -10.10 -0.59
N ILE A 25 2.31 -10.41 0.33
CA ILE A 25 2.85 -9.45 1.30
C ILE A 25 4.33 -9.23 1.07
N VAL A 26 4.86 -8.11 1.55
CA VAL A 26 6.29 -7.80 1.46
C VAL A 26 6.89 -7.84 2.86
N VAL A 27 7.78 -8.80 3.08
CA VAL A 27 8.57 -8.93 4.31
C VAL A 27 9.89 -8.20 4.13
N TRP A 28 10.18 -7.29 5.06
CA TRP A 28 11.42 -6.51 5.04
C TRP A 28 12.40 -7.07 6.06
N VAL A 29 13.59 -7.44 5.61
CA VAL A 29 14.71 -7.77 6.48
C VAL A 29 15.84 -6.77 6.27
N LYS A 30 16.53 -6.44 7.36
CA LYS A 30 17.72 -5.58 7.32
C LYS A 30 18.95 -6.47 7.15
N LEU A 31 19.77 -6.18 6.15
CA LEU A 31 21.06 -6.83 5.98
C LEU A 31 22.12 -6.10 6.82
N THR A 32 23.05 -6.89 7.37
CA THR A 32 24.18 -6.40 8.15
C THR A 32 25.49 -6.91 7.57
N PRO A 33 25.81 -6.55 6.30
CA PRO A 33 27.01 -7.00 5.62
C PRO A 33 28.27 -6.45 6.29
N SER A 34 29.40 -7.18 6.16
CA SER A 34 30.72 -6.62 6.48
C SER A 34 31.05 -5.43 5.57
N PRO A 35 32.05 -4.61 5.90
CA PRO A 35 32.46 -3.51 5.02
C PRO A 35 32.79 -3.97 3.59
N GLU A 36 33.46 -5.12 3.43
CA GLU A 36 33.83 -5.72 2.15
C GLU A 36 32.57 -6.20 1.40
N GLN A 37 31.68 -6.92 2.07
CA GLN A 37 30.40 -7.34 1.51
C GLN A 37 29.56 -6.13 1.10
N ALA A 38 29.54 -5.06 1.90
CA ALA A 38 28.79 -3.83 1.58
C ALA A 38 29.37 -3.13 0.35
N ALA A 39 30.69 -3.14 0.16
CA ALA A 39 31.33 -2.57 -1.03
C ALA A 39 30.95 -3.35 -2.30
N VAL A 40 30.95 -4.71 -2.23
CA VAL A 40 30.52 -5.58 -3.33
C VAL A 40 29.03 -5.36 -3.67
N LEU A 41 28.17 -5.26 -2.67
CA LEU A 41 26.74 -4.95 -2.88
C LEU A 41 26.56 -3.57 -3.51
N ALA A 42 27.32 -2.57 -3.09
CA ALA A 42 27.20 -1.21 -3.62
C ALA A 42 27.66 -1.11 -5.07
N SER A 43 28.81 -1.73 -5.42
CA SER A 43 29.29 -1.79 -6.81
C SER A 43 28.33 -2.53 -7.72
N THR A 44 27.82 -3.67 -7.28
CA THR A 44 26.82 -4.47 -8.01
C THR A 44 25.52 -3.69 -8.23
N LEU A 45 24.97 -3.07 -7.18
CA LEU A 45 23.71 -2.32 -7.29
C LEU A 45 23.86 -1.11 -8.21
N ARG A 46 25.01 -0.44 -8.18
CA ARG A 46 25.34 0.67 -9.09
C ARG A 46 25.37 0.18 -10.54
N ALA A 47 26.17 -0.85 -10.85
CA ALA A 47 26.29 -1.40 -12.20
C ALA A 47 24.92 -1.83 -12.77
N LEU A 48 24.09 -2.53 -11.97
CA LEU A 48 22.74 -2.92 -12.38
C LEU A 48 21.83 -1.72 -12.66
N ASN A 49 21.99 -0.60 -11.94
CA ASN A 49 21.21 0.61 -12.17
C ASN A 49 21.74 1.42 -13.37
N ASP A 50 23.04 1.40 -13.64
CA ASP A 50 23.65 1.98 -14.85
C ASP A 50 23.16 1.20 -16.08
N HIS A 51 23.17 -0.13 -16.03
CA HIS A 51 22.57 -1.00 -17.07
C HIS A 51 21.07 -0.69 -17.26
N ALA A 52 20.28 -0.55 -16.17
CA ALA A 52 18.88 -0.19 -16.27
C ALA A 52 18.67 1.20 -16.90
N THR A 53 19.57 2.15 -16.65
CA THR A 53 19.53 3.48 -17.26
C THR A 53 19.85 3.42 -18.76
N TRP A 54 20.82 2.60 -19.15
CA TRP A 54 21.12 2.34 -20.57
C TRP A 54 19.94 1.67 -21.28
N VAL A 55 19.40 0.58 -20.73
CA VAL A 55 18.21 -0.09 -21.27
C VAL A 55 17.02 0.89 -21.40
N ALA A 56 16.84 1.79 -20.44
CA ALA A 56 15.78 2.78 -20.48
C ALA A 56 15.97 3.81 -21.60
N LYS A 57 17.21 4.18 -21.93
CA LYS A 57 17.51 5.04 -23.10
C LYS A 57 17.14 4.32 -24.40
N VAL A 58 17.58 3.08 -24.59
CA VAL A 58 17.22 2.27 -25.75
C VAL A 58 15.71 2.13 -25.90
N ALA A 59 15.01 1.83 -24.78
CA ALA A 59 13.56 1.73 -24.77
C ALA A 59 12.86 3.03 -25.19
N HIS A 60 13.41 4.17 -24.78
CA HIS A 60 12.86 5.50 -25.11
C HIS A 60 13.10 5.86 -26.58
N GLU A 61 14.32 5.69 -27.07
CA GLU A 61 14.74 6.02 -28.41
C GLU A 61 14.00 5.19 -29.48
N GLN A 62 13.79 3.89 -29.19
CA GLN A 62 13.13 2.97 -30.09
C GLN A 62 11.62 2.85 -29.88
N GLY A 63 11.05 3.52 -28.86
CA GLY A 63 9.64 3.43 -28.52
C GLY A 63 9.21 2.05 -27.98
N MET A 64 10.15 1.18 -27.65
CA MET A 64 9.91 -0.21 -27.22
C MET A 64 9.80 -0.30 -25.71
N MET A 65 8.60 -0.62 -25.19
CA MET A 65 8.35 -0.69 -23.74
C MET A 65 7.84 -2.08 -23.30
N ARG A 66 7.74 -3.03 -24.21
CA ARG A 66 7.35 -4.42 -23.91
C ARG A 66 8.59 -5.25 -23.62
N ASN A 67 8.50 -6.13 -22.61
CA ASN A 67 9.64 -6.94 -22.15
C ASN A 67 10.25 -7.79 -23.29
N TYR A 68 9.41 -8.48 -24.06
CA TYR A 68 9.86 -9.35 -25.13
C TYR A 68 10.63 -8.61 -26.23
N GLU A 69 10.12 -7.45 -26.67
CA GLU A 69 10.76 -6.62 -27.71
C GLU A 69 12.10 -6.08 -27.19
N LEU A 70 12.09 -5.45 -26.03
CA LEU A 70 13.28 -4.84 -25.44
C LEU A 70 14.39 -5.86 -25.13
N ARG A 71 14.00 -7.09 -24.77
CA ARG A 71 14.94 -8.19 -24.53
C ARG A 71 15.73 -8.56 -25.79
N LYS A 72 15.13 -8.55 -26.97
CA LYS A 72 15.83 -8.85 -28.24
C LYS A 72 16.97 -7.87 -28.50
N HIS A 73 16.80 -6.61 -28.13
CA HIS A 73 17.74 -5.53 -28.42
C HIS A 73 18.74 -5.25 -27.29
N THR A 74 18.55 -5.79 -26.08
CA THR A 74 19.38 -5.37 -24.93
C THR A 74 19.97 -6.54 -24.15
N TYR A 75 19.46 -7.75 -24.30
CA TYR A 75 19.88 -8.89 -23.47
C TYR A 75 21.34 -9.28 -23.72
N HIS A 76 21.78 -9.38 -24.99
CA HIS A 76 23.13 -9.79 -25.34
C HIS A 76 24.16 -8.77 -24.83
N GLN A 77 23.93 -7.48 -25.04
CA GLN A 77 24.80 -6.41 -24.58
C GLN A 77 24.93 -6.40 -23.05
N LEU A 78 23.83 -6.68 -22.32
CA LEU A 78 23.89 -6.83 -20.86
C LEU A 78 24.74 -8.02 -20.43
N ARG A 79 24.67 -9.14 -21.20
CA ARG A 79 25.50 -10.35 -20.96
C ARG A 79 26.98 -10.06 -21.22
N GLU A 80 27.29 -9.41 -22.32
CA GLU A 80 28.64 -8.96 -22.68
C GLU A 80 29.23 -8.01 -21.66
N ALA A 81 28.39 -7.14 -21.06
CA ALA A 81 28.77 -6.25 -19.94
C ALA A 81 28.87 -6.99 -18.60
N GLY A 82 28.87 -8.33 -18.58
CA GLY A 82 29.10 -9.16 -17.39
C GLY A 82 27.88 -9.44 -16.53
N ALA A 83 26.67 -8.98 -16.92
CA ALA A 83 25.48 -9.29 -16.15
C ALA A 83 25.13 -10.78 -16.24
N GLY A 84 24.87 -11.42 -15.12
CA GLY A 84 24.33 -12.78 -15.10
C GLY A 84 22.99 -12.87 -15.86
N SER A 85 22.67 -14.05 -16.45
CA SER A 85 21.45 -14.20 -17.25
C SER A 85 20.19 -13.69 -16.53
N GLN A 86 20.01 -14.06 -15.28
CA GLN A 86 18.88 -13.64 -14.47
C GLN A 86 18.90 -12.15 -14.13
N ALA A 87 20.09 -11.61 -13.83
CA ALA A 87 20.27 -10.18 -13.56
C ALA A 87 19.93 -9.32 -14.80
N ALA A 88 20.32 -9.74 -16.00
CA ALA A 88 19.97 -9.09 -17.25
C ALA A 88 18.45 -9.09 -17.47
N GLN A 89 17.77 -10.21 -17.26
CA GLN A 89 16.31 -10.32 -17.40
C GLN A 89 15.58 -9.42 -16.39
N HIS A 90 16.02 -9.41 -15.13
CA HIS A 90 15.46 -8.54 -14.10
C HIS A 90 15.70 -7.06 -14.38
N THR A 91 16.85 -6.70 -14.95
CA THR A 91 17.14 -5.32 -15.37
C THR A 91 16.14 -4.86 -16.43
N ILE A 92 15.91 -5.67 -17.47
CA ILE A 92 14.94 -5.37 -18.53
C ILE A 92 13.53 -5.27 -17.98
N LYS A 93 13.10 -6.25 -17.15
CA LYS A 93 11.79 -6.24 -16.48
C LYS A 93 11.58 -4.98 -15.65
N LYS A 94 12.57 -4.60 -14.84
CA LYS A 94 12.56 -3.38 -14.01
C LYS A 94 12.32 -2.12 -14.85
N VAL A 95 12.94 -2.01 -16.01
CA VAL A 95 12.74 -0.87 -16.92
C VAL A 95 11.33 -0.87 -17.48
N CYS A 96 10.82 -2.01 -17.96
CA CYS A 96 9.46 -2.12 -18.47
C CYS A 96 8.41 -1.76 -17.40
N ASP A 97 8.60 -2.23 -16.17
CA ASP A 97 7.70 -1.93 -15.05
C ASP A 97 7.74 -0.43 -14.67
N ALA A 98 8.91 0.19 -14.72
CA ALA A 98 9.07 1.63 -14.48
C ALA A 98 8.37 2.48 -15.57
N TYR A 99 8.46 2.10 -16.85
CA TYR A 99 7.72 2.76 -17.92
C TYR A 99 6.22 2.54 -17.82
N ARG A 100 5.76 1.34 -17.42
CA ARG A 100 4.34 1.05 -17.14
C ARG A 100 3.82 1.94 -16.00
N ALA A 101 4.58 2.06 -14.90
CA ALA A 101 4.25 2.94 -13.79
C ALA A 101 4.21 4.41 -14.22
N ARG A 102 5.15 4.88 -15.06
CA ARG A 102 5.13 6.23 -15.63
C ARG A 102 3.89 6.49 -16.46
N ARG A 103 3.49 5.56 -17.33
CA ARG A 103 2.28 5.65 -18.16
C ARG A 103 1.02 5.73 -17.30
N SER A 104 0.89 4.88 -16.28
CA SER A 104 -0.21 4.91 -15.33
C SER A 104 -0.29 6.24 -14.56
N ASN A 105 0.85 6.80 -14.15
CA ASN A 105 0.90 8.10 -13.49
C ASN A 105 0.51 9.26 -14.42
N LEU A 106 0.87 9.19 -15.70
CA LEU A 106 0.47 10.16 -16.71
C LEU A 106 -1.04 10.11 -16.98
N SER A 107 -1.61 8.90 -17.12
CA SER A 107 -3.05 8.72 -17.32
C SER A 107 -3.87 9.19 -16.11
N SER A 108 -3.35 8.97 -14.90
CA SER A 108 -3.98 9.43 -13.64
C SER A 108 -3.77 10.93 -13.34
N GLY A 109 -3.14 11.70 -14.24
CA GLY A 109 -2.90 13.13 -14.06
C GLY A 109 -1.86 13.51 -12.98
N ASN A 110 -1.12 12.55 -12.41
CA ASN A 110 -0.17 12.80 -11.33
C ASN A 110 1.02 13.71 -11.75
N HIS A 111 1.23 13.87 -13.03
CA HIS A 111 2.31 14.69 -13.60
C HIS A 111 1.85 16.01 -14.21
N GLY A 112 0.57 16.34 -14.06
CA GLY A 112 -0.07 17.54 -14.60
C GLY A 112 -0.96 17.25 -15.81
N PRO A 113 -1.73 18.24 -16.27
CA PRO A 113 -2.59 18.10 -17.44
C PRO A 113 -1.78 17.91 -18.73
N LYS A 114 -2.43 17.41 -19.80
CA LYS A 114 -1.82 17.34 -21.14
C LYS A 114 -1.38 18.75 -21.57
N GLY A 115 -0.22 18.84 -22.23
CA GLY A 115 0.37 20.12 -22.70
C GLY A 115 1.06 20.93 -21.62
N SER A 116 1.14 20.45 -20.36
CA SER A 116 1.95 21.15 -19.35
C SER A 116 3.44 20.85 -19.54
N ALA A 117 4.30 21.88 -19.44
CA ALA A 117 5.75 21.76 -19.58
C ALA A 117 6.38 20.68 -18.68
N ARG A 118 5.78 20.44 -17.49
CA ARG A 118 6.20 19.35 -16.61
C ARG A 118 5.92 17.98 -17.22
N ARG A 119 4.74 17.80 -17.82
CA ARG A 119 4.33 16.54 -18.43
C ARG A 119 5.13 16.27 -19.68
N GLU A 120 5.27 17.23 -20.56
CA GLU A 120 6.07 17.15 -21.79
C GLU A 120 7.51 16.75 -21.48
N ARG A 121 8.15 17.39 -20.50
CA ARG A 121 9.50 17.02 -20.06
C ARG A 121 9.58 15.57 -19.58
N ILE A 122 8.56 15.06 -18.87
CA ILE A 122 8.54 13.66 -18.38
C ILE A 122 8.32 12.69 -19.54
N GLU A 123 7.51 13.05 -20.53
CA GLU A 123 7.25 12.24 -21.71
C GLU A 123 8.46 12.20 -22.66
N SER A 124 9.17 13.32 -22.84
CA SER A 124 10.32 13.46 -23.76
C SER A 124 11.66 12.98 -23.20
N THR A 125 11.76 12.65 -21.90
CA THR A 125 13.04 12.23 -21.32
C THR A 125 13.04 10.73 -20.97
N PRO A 126 14.15 10.00 -21.21
CA PRO A 126 14.29 8.62 -20.76
C PRO A 126 14.30 8.54 -19.23
N LEU A 127 13.99 7.35 -18.70
CA LEU A 127 14.12 7.08 -17.27
C LEU A 127 15.59 6.97 -16.88
N ILE A 128 15.94 7.54 -15.72
CA ILE A 128 17.28 7.44 -15.13
C ILE A 128 17.13 6.78 -13.76
N PHE A 129 17.83 5.67 -13.55
CA PHE A 129 17.85 4.96 -12.28
C PHE A 129 18.99 5.48 -11.41
N ARG A 130 18.69 5.77 -10.14
CA ARG A 130 19.72 6.16 -9.18
C ARG A 130 20.59 4.97 -8.83
N PRO A 131 21.88 5.15 -8.53
CA PRO A 131 22.79 4.05 -8.19
C PRO A 131 22.29 3.11 -7.09
N GLU A 132 21.56 3.64 -6.11
CA GLU A 132 21.01 2.89 -4.95
C GLU A 132 19.54 2.48 -5.15
N SER A 133 18.99 2.55 -6.36
CA SER A 133 17.61 2.13 -6.62
C SER A 133 17.47 0.63 -6.44
N ALA A 134 16.33 0.19 -5.89
CA ALA A 134 16.04 -1.22 -5.67
C ALA A 134 16.23 -2.04 -6.95
N HIS A 135 16.82 -3.25 -6.82
CA HIS A 135 16.97 -4.20 -7.92
C HIS A 135 16.38 -5.55 -7.53
N PRO A 136 15.55 -6.16 -8.41
CA PRO A 136 14.91 -7.43 -8.12
C PRO A 136 15.87 -8.62 -8.26
N TYR A 137 15.69 -9.59 -7.37
CA TYR A 137 16.32 -10.91 -7.35
C TYR A 137 15.24 -11.99 -7.23
N ASP A 138 15.51 -13.18 -7.72
CA ASP A 138 14.66 -14.35 -7.55
C ASP A 138 15.45 -15.56 -6.99
N ALA A 139 14.80 -16.71 -6.85
CA ALA A 139 15.39 -17.89 -6.25
C ALA A 139 16.62 -18.45 -7.03
N ARG A 140 16.85 -18.03 -8.30
CA ARG A 140 18.00 -18.46 -9.09
C ARG A 140 19.26 -17.69 -8.75
N ASN A 141 19.12 -16.45 -8.32
CA ASN A 141 20.24 -15.55 -8.00
C ASN A 141 20.27 -15.10 -6.54
N LEU A 142 19.32 -15.55 -5.70
CA LEU A 142 19.24 -15.29 -4.27
C LEU A 142 18.80 -16.57 -3.54
N SER A 143 19.51 -16.93 -2.48
CA SER A 143 19.12 -18.01 -1.57
C SER A 143 19.17 -17.56 -0.11
N PHE A 144 18.35 -18.23 0.74
CA PHE A 144 18.25 -17.96 2.18
C PHE A 144 18.67 -19.17 2.98
N ALA A 145 19.57 -18.99 3.95
CA ALA A 145 19.83 -19.90 5.05
C ALA A 145 19.15 -19.31 6.30
N LEU A 146 17.88 -19.66 6.51
CA LEU A 146 17.03 -19.02 7.53
C LEU A 146 17.48 -19.32 8.94
N ASP A 147 18.00 -20.53 9.21
CA ASP A 147 18.51 -20.96 10.51
C ASP A 147 19.77 -20.19 10.89
N ALA A 148 20.68 -20.03 9.92
CA ALA A 148 21.90 -19.23 10.08
C ALA A 148 21.64 -17.71 9.97
N ARG A 149 20.43 -17.30 9.57
CA ARG A 149 20.06 -15.91 9.28
C ARG A 149 21.00 -15.22 8.30
N THR A 150 21.39 -15.95 7.25
CA THR A 150 22.21 -15.42 6.16
C THR A 150 21.53 -15.58 4.82
N ILE A 151 21.96 -14.76 3.85
CA ILE A 151 21.60 -14.91 2.46
C ILE A 151 22.85 -15.04 1.60
N SER A 152 22.70 -15.69 0.45
CA SER A 152 23.72 -15.68 -0.61
C SER A 152 23.09 -15.18 -1.89
N LEU A 153 23.75 -14.22 -2.56
CA LEU A 153 23.20 -13.60 -3.76
C LEU A 153 24.28 -13.43 -4.84
N TRP A 154 23.84 -13.40 -6.09
CA TRP A 154 24.68 -13.13 -7.22
C TRP A 154 25.17 -11.68 -7.23
N THR A 155 26.45 -11.47 -7.58
CA THR A 155 27.06 -10.16 -7.82
C THR A 155 27.94 -10.22 -9.06
N PHE A 156 28.42 -9.08 -9.57
CA PHE A 156 29.43 -9.04 -10.65
C PHE A 156 30.78 -9.65 -10.27
N GLN A 157 31.04 -9.81 -8.97
CA GLN A 157 32.28 -10.47 -8.45
C GLN A 157 32.05 -11.94 -8.08
N GLY A 158 30.95 -12.55 -8.60
CA GLY A 158 30.57 -13.91 -8.25
C GLY A 158 29.50 -13.94 -7.16
N ARG A 159 29.25 -15.14 -6.62
CA ARG A 159 28.22 -15.33 -5.58
C ARG A 159 28.73 -14.89 -4.22
N LEU A 160 28.17 -13.81 -3.69
CA LEU A 160 28.42 -13.32 -2.34
C LEU A 160 27.66 -14.21 -1.35
N LYS A 161 28.40 -14.91 -0.48
CA LYS A 161 27.85 -15.86 0.50
C LYS A 161 27.73 -15.22 1.88
N ASP A 162 26.89 -15.81 2.71
CA ASP A 162 26.79 -15.60 4.16
C ASP A 162 26.63 -14.13 4.58
N VAL A 163 25.84 -13.36 3.81
CA VAL A 163 25.47 -12.00 4.18
C VAL A 163 24.43 -12.06 5.30
N PRO A 164 24.74 -11.60 6.53
CA PRO A 164 23.82 -11.71 7.65
C PRO A 164 22.62 -10.79 7.49
N PHE A 165 21.46 -11.22 8.02
CA PHE A 165 20.28 -10.38 8.11
C PHE A 165 19.58 -10.46 9.46
N VAL A 166 18.86 -9.41 9.81
CA VAL A 166 18.03 -9.32 11.00
C VAL A 166 16.60 -8.98 10.63
N GLY A 167 15.65 -9.58 11.35
CA GLY A 167 14.22 -9.35 11.21
C GLY A 167 13.51 -9.71 12.51
N ALA A 168 12.28 -9.24 12.69
CA ALA A 168 11.45 -9.64 13.82
C ALA A 168 11.05 -11.13 13.70
N SER A 169 10.74 -11.79 14.81
CA SER A 169 10.44 -13.22 14.84
C SER A 169 9.28 -13.61 13.94
N ASP A 170 8.23 -12.79 13.86
CA ASP A 170 7.09 -12.97 12.96
C ASP A 170 7.48 -12.84 11.48
N GLN A 171 8.42 -11.96 11.14
CA GLN A 171 8.96 -11.82 9.79
C GLN A 171 9.75 -13.05 9.37
N ILE A 172 10.62 -13.57 10.25
CA ILE A 172 11.41 -14.77 9.99
C ILE A 172 10.49 -15.98 9.83
N LYS A 173 9.51 -16.14 10.74
CA LYS A 173 8.48 -17.19 10.65
C LYS A 173 7.75 -17.13 9.30
N THR A 174 7.32 -15.94 8.89
CA THR A 174 6.64 -15.76 7.60
C THR A 174 7.53 -16.17 6.41
N LEU A 175 8.83 -15.84 6.45
CA LEU A 175 9.78 -16.26 5.40
C LEU A 175 10.01 -17.77 5.38
N ALA A 176 9.91 -18.45 6.53
CA ALA A 176 10.11 -19.90 6.65
C ALA A 176 8.88 -20.69 6.17
N GLU A 177 7.69 -20.27 6.57
CA GLU A 177 6.47 -21.02 6.38
C GLU A 177 5.81 -20.81 5.00
N HIS A 178 6.15 -19.75 4.29
CA HIS A 178 5.44 -19.37 3.07
C HIS A 178 6.35 -19.29 1.84
N LYS A 179 5.75 -19.48 0.66
CA LYS A 179 6.46 -19.41 -0.62
C LYS A 179 6.99 -17.99 -0.87
N ARG A 180 8.31 -17.90 -1.00
CA ARG A 180 9.01 -16.66 -1.34
C ARG A 180 9.02 -16.44 -2.85
N GLY A 181 8.66 -15.25 -3.27
CA GLY A 181 8.77 -14.77 -4.66
C GLY A 181 10.01 -13.91 -4.88
N GLU A 182 9.89 -12.91 -5.75
CA GLU A 182 10.95 -11.94 -6.01
C GLU A 182 11.28 -11.12 -4.75
N ALA A 183 12.53 -10.73 -4.62
CA ALA A 183 13.02 -9.88 -3.55
C ALA A 183 13.78 -8.68 -4.11
N ASP A 184 13.52 -7.48 -3.60
CA ASP A 184 14.25 -6.29 -3.97
C ASP A 184 15.41 -6.02 -3.03
N LEU A 185 16.64 -6.02 -3.55
CA LEU A 185 17.82 -5.50 -2.84
C LEU A 185 17.86 -3.98 -2.95
N LEU A 186 18.03 -3.29 -1.84
CA LEU A 186 18.11 -1.82 -1.83
C LEU A 186 18.97 -1.29 -0.69
N CYS A 187 19.58 -0.13 -0.92
CA CYS A 187 20.29 0.64 0.09
C CYS A 187 19.54 1.95 0.39
N ARG A 188 19.33 2.27 1.67
CA ARG A 188 18.72 3.54 2.10
C ARG A 188 19.54 4.19 3.20
N ASP A 189 20.08 5.36 2.90
CA ASP A 189 20.89 6.12 3.86
C ASP A 189 22.03 5.25 4.45
N GLY A 190 22.70 4.41 3.62
CA GLY A 190 23.78 3.51 4.01
C GLY A 190 23.33 2.20 4.68
N VAL A 191 22.03 1.98 4.84
CA VAL A 191 21.49 0.74 5.43
C VAL A 191 20.92 -0.14 4.33
N TRP A 192 21.34 -1.42 4.34
CA TRP A 192 20.92 -2.42 3.38
C TRP A 192 19.65 -3.14 3.82
N PHE A 193 18.76 -3.37 2.86
CA PHE A 193 17.50 -4.08 3.08
C PHE A 193 17.23 -5.05 1.92
N LEU A 194 16.54 -6.11 2.26
CA LEU A 194 15.90 -6.98 1.29
C LEU A 194 14.38 -6.96 1.54
N ALA A 195 13.62 -6.61 0.51
CA ALA A 195 12.16 -6.58 0.54
C ALA A 195 11.64 -7.80 -0.23
N VAL A 196 11.23 -8.84 0.48
CA VAL A 196 10.86 -10.16 -0.07
C VAL A 196 9.35 -10.23 -0.27
N ALA A 197 8.90 -10.50 -1.47
CA ALA A 197 7.51 -10.83 -1.73
C ALA A 197 7.24 -12.26 -1.23
N VAL A 198 6.18 -12.42 -0.45
CA VAL A 198 5.79 -13.72 0.12
C VAL A 198 4.31 -13.96 -0.17
N GLU A 199 3.98 -15.17 -0.64
CA GLU A 199 2.60 -15.62 -0.86
C GLU A 199 2.08 -16.26 0.43
N VAL A 200 1.06 -15.64 1.03
CA VAL A 200 0.43 -16.13 2.26
C VAL A 200 -1.00 -16.52 1.94
N VAL A 201 -1.38 -17.72 2.35
CA VAL A 201 -2.75 -18.19 2.23
C VAL A 201 -3.63 -17.36 3.15
N ASP A 202 -4.71 -16.80 2.62
CA ASP A 202 -5.69 -16.06 3.41
C ASP A 202 -6.56 -17.03 4.21
N ALA A 203 -7.05 -16.62 5.38
CA ALA A 203 -8.05 -17.39 6.09
C ALA A 203 -9.35 -17.49 5.26
N PRO A 204 -10.13 -18.56 5.38
CA PRO A 204 -11.45 -18.63 4.75
C PRO A 204 -12.30 -17.44 5.17
N GLU A 205 -13.04 -16.86 4.22
CA GLU A 205 -13.92 -15.75 4.53
C GLU A 205 -15.09 -16.25 5.39
N ILE A 206 -15.29 -15.60 6.53
CA ILE A 206 -16.42 -15.89 7.42
C ILE A 206 -17.73 -15.36 6.85
N ASP A 207 -18.84 -15.99 7.22
CA ASP A 207 -20.17 -15.42 7.07
C ASP A 207 -20.47 -14.54 8.30
N PRO A 208 -20.48 -13.19 8.16
CA PRO A 208 -20.51 -12.33 9.32
C PRO A 208 -21.89 -12.22 9.94
N ASP A 209 -21.98 -12.30 11.28
CA ASP A 209 -23.20 -12.04 12.05
C ASP A 209 -23.63 -10.57 12.11
N GLY A 210 -22.93 -9.71 11.37
CA GLY A 210 -23.16 -8.28 11.29
C GLY A 210 -21.92 -7.54 10.86
N PHE A 211 -21.96 -6.22 10.94
CA PHE A 211 -20.83 -5.39 10.53
C PHE A 211 -20.37 -4.43 11.63
N LEU A 212 -19.05 -4.37 11.84
CA LEU A 212 -18.40 -3.32 12.61
C LEU A 212 -18.26 -2.09 11.69
N GLY A 213 -19.11 -1.09 11.88
CA GLY A 213 -18.99 0.18 11.16
C GLY A 213 -17.82 1.01 11.71
N VAL A 214 -17.03 1.59 10.82
CA VAL A 214 -15.86 2.40 11.19
C VAL A 214 -15.92 3.74 10.47
N ASP A 215 -16.20 4.79 11.24
CA ASP A 215 -16.13 6.18 10.78
C ASP A 215 -14.69 6.69 10.86
N LEU A 216 -14.18 7.25 9.76
CA LEU A 216 -12.81 7.75 9.64
C LEU A 216 -12.78 9.28 9.69
N GLY A 217 -12.31 9.85 10.80
CA GLY A 217 -12.32 11.28 11.07
C GLY A 217 -10.94 11.92 11.30
N ILE A 218 -10.93 13.26 11.34
CA ILE A 218 -9.72 14.07 11.59
C ILE A 218 -9.45 14.21 13.09
N VAL A 219 -10.48 14.40 13.89
CA VAL A 219 -10.39 14.57 15.35
C VAL A 219 -10.21 13.22 16.00
N ASN A 220 -11.11 12.31 15.74
CA ASN A 220 -10.97 10.90 16.00
C ASN A 220 -10.58 10.23 14.68
N ILE A 221 -9.47 9.48 14.67
CA ILE A 221 -8.94 8.90 13.44
C ILE A 221 -9.84 7.78 12.94
N ALA A 222 -10.40 7.03 13.87
CA ALA A 222 -11.44 6.05 13.63
C ALA A 222 -12.33 5.95 14.87
N THR A 223 -13.63 5.81 14.65
CA THR A 223 -14.63 5.50 15.69
C THR A 223 -15.42 4.29 15.23
N THR A 224 -15.52 3.27 16.06
CA THR A 224 -16.29 2.05 15.73
C THR A 224 -17.74 2.17 16.19
N SER A 225 -18.63 1.38 15.61
CA SER A 225 -20.04 1.28 16.01
C SER A 225 -20.22 0.88 17.47
N ASP A 226 -19.25 0.17 18.05
CA ASP A 226 -19.24 -0.23 19.48
C ASP A 226 -18.78 0.92 20.39
N GLY A 227 -18.42 2.06 19.83
CA GLY A 227 -17.97 3.24 20.57
C GLY A 227 -16.47 3.28 20.91
N GLN A 228 -15.65 2.37 20.36
CA GLN A 228 -14.20 2.49 20.50
C GLN A 228 -13.70 3.70 19.69
N VAL A 229 -12.97 4.59 20.37
CA VAL A 229 -12.42 5.82 19.77
C VAL A 229 -10.90 5.73 19.66
N MET A 230 -10.37 5.82 18.46
CA MET A 230 -8.95 5.99 18.18
C MET A 230 -8.64 7.50 18.05
N ALA A 231 -8.41 8.14 19.20
CA ALA A 231 -8.25 9.59 19.29
C ALA A 231 -7.07 10.14 18.50
N GLY A 232 -7.30 11.19 17.72
CA GLY A 232 -6.29 11.88 16.91
C GLY A 232 -5.47 12.95 17.65
N ARG A 233 -5.76 13.28 18.91
CA ARG A 233 -5.18 14.42 19.65
C ARG A 233 -3.64 14.47 19.59
N ARG A 234 -2.96 13.35 19.91
CA ARG A 234 -1.48 13.27 19.90
C ARG A 234 -0.93 13.46 18.49
N ILE A 235 -1.57 12.86 17.50
CA ILE A 235 -1.16 12.92 16.10
C ILE A 235 -1.36 14.31 15.54
N ASN A 236 -2.49 14.95 15.84
CA ASN A 236 -2.78 16.30 15.38
C ASN A 236 -1.82 17.34 16.03
N ARG A 237 -1.41 17.13 17.29
CA ARG A 237 -0.35 17.94 17.93
C ARG A 237 0.99 17.76 17.22
N TYR A 238 1.39 16.52 16.94
CA TYR A 238 2.60 16.22 16.18
C TYR A 238 2.59 16.87 14.79
N ARG A 239 1.48 16.77 14.05
CA ARG A 239 1.31 17.38 12.72
C ARG A 239 1.42 18.88 12.74
N ARG A 240 0.75 19.56 13.67
CA ARG A 240 0.84 21.03 13.83
C ARG A 240 2.29 21.46 14.07
N ARG A 241 3.02 20.72 14.91
CA ARG A 241 4.44 20.98 15.15
C ARG A 241 5.27 20.79 13.86
N GLN A 242 5.04 19.71 13.10
CA GLN A 242 5.73 19.46 11.85
C GLN A 242 5.38 20.50 10.78
N GLN A 243 4.14 20.94 10.70
CA GLN A 243 3.70 22.00 9.79
C GLN A 243 4.42 23.32 10.05
N ARG A 244 4.47 23.77 11.28
CA ARG A 244 5.19 25.01 11.68
C ARG A 244 6.67 24.93 11.30
N LEU A 245 7.29 23.80 11.55
CA LEU A 245 8.70 23.58 11.23
C LEU A 245 8.95 23.51 9.71
N ARG A 246 8.03 22.92 8.97
CA ARG A 246 8.06 22.90 7.49
C ARG A 246 7.98 24.31 6.93
N GLN A 247 7.07 25.14 7.43
CA GLN A 247 6.96 26.54 7.05
C GLN A 247 8.27 27.29 7.28
N LYS A 248 8.86 27.20 8.49
CA LYS A 248 10.16 27.81 8.82
C LYS A 248 11.30 27.38 7.87
N LEU A 249 11.36 26.09 7.52
CA LEU A 249 12.38 25.58 6.62
C LEU A 249 12.14 25.98 5.15
N GLN A 250 10.89 26.10 4.74
CA GLN A 250 10.53 26.58 3.40
C GLN A 250 10.89 28.04 3.21
N THR A 251 10.63 28.90 4.22
CA THR A 251 11.01 30.31 4.20
C THR A 251 12.53 30.51 4.09
N LYS A 252 13.33 29.67 4.77
CA LYS A 252 14.80 29.73 4.66
C LYS A 252 15.34 29.42 3.26
N GLY A 253 14.68 28.59 2.46
CA GLY A 253 15.00 28.30 1.05
C GLY A 253 16.35 27.63 0.75
N THR A 254 17.28 27.50 1.72
CA THR A 254 18.64 27.03 1.57
C THR A 254 18.74 25.54 1.17
N ARG A 255 19.88 25.13 0.61
CA ARG A 255 20.15 23.72 0.25
C ARG A 255 20.06 22.79 1.48
N SER A 256 20.55 23.23 2.65
CA SER A 256 20.46 22.49 3.91
C SER A 256 19.00 22.35 4.38
N ALA A 257 18.21 23.43 4.32
CA ALA A 257 16.78 23.40 4.65
C ALA A 257 16.02 22.44 3.72
N LYS A 258 16.30 22.42 2.40
CA LYS A 258 15.69 21.48 1.44
C LYS A 258 16.04 20.01 1.76
N ARG A 259 17.31 19.72 2.16
CA ARG A 259 17.72 18.37 2.64
C ARG A 259 16.95 17.95 3.90
N LEU A 260 16.85 18.87 4.87
CA LEU A 260 16.15 18.61 6.12
C LEU A 260 14.63 18.40 5.89
N LEU A 261 14.01 19.16 5.00
CA LEU A 261 12.62 18.96 4.58
C LEU A 261 12.39 17.56 3.99
N ARG A 262 13.30 17.07 3.13
CA ARG A 262 13.23 15.73 2.54
C ARG A 262 13.32 14.62 3.60
N LYS A 263 14.28 14.74 4.54
CA LYS A 263 14.45 13.81 5.66
C LYS A 263 13.22 13.77 6.57
N ARG A 264 12.64 14.94 6.88
CA ARG A 264 11.43 15.07 7.70
C ARG A 264 10.20 14.48 7.02
N ARG A 265 9.99 14.72 5.72
CA ARG A 265 8.88 14.14 4.97
C ARG A 265 8.85 12.61 5.09
N ARG A 266 10.02 11.96 5.02
CA ARG A 266 10.13 10.51 5.20
C ARG A 266 9.74 10.07 6.62
N ARG A 267 10.18 10.81 7.66
CA ARG A 267 9.83 10.52 9.05
C ARG A 267 8.35 10.70 9.33
N GLU A 268 7.74 11.76 8.81
CA GLU A 268 6.30 12.00 8.93
C GLU A 268 5.48 10.88 8.27
N ALA A 269 5.85 10.45 7.06
CA ALA A 269 5.21 9.34 6.37
C ALA A 269 5.36 8.00 7.13
N GLY A 270 6.54 7.72 7.68
CA GLY A 270 6.79 6.54 8.51
C GLY A 270 5.95 6.55 9.78
N HIS A 271 5.87 7.69 10.48
CA HIS A 271 5.05 7.85 11.67
C HIS A 271 3.55 7.63 11.40
N ALA A 272 3.02 8.25 10.34
CA ALA A 272 1.63 8.05 9.93
C ALA A 272 1.34 6.57 9.57
N ARG A 273 2.26 5.93 8.84
CA ARG A 273 2.16 4.51 8.50
C ARG A 273 2.09 3.62 9.75
N ASN A 274 2.98 3.83 10.72
CA ASN A 274 3.00 3.04 11.96
C ASN A 274 1.69 3.16 12.75
N ILE A 275 1.12 4.36 12.79
CA ILE A 275 -0.17 4.58 13.44
C ILE A 275 -1.29 3.86 12.69
N ASN A 276 -1.33 3.96 11.37
CA ASN A 276 -2.32 3.27 10.55
C ASN A 276 -2.21 1.75 10.70
N HIS A 277 -0.99 1.20 10.82
CA HIS A 277 -0.79 -0.22 11.10
C HIS A 277 -1.36 -0.67 12.46
N ARG A 278 -1.19 0.16 13.50
CA ARG A 278 -1.71 -0.14 14.85
C ARG A 278 -3.24 -0.05 14.88
N ILE A 279 -3.80 1.01 14.30
CA ILE A 279 -5.26 1.20 14.24
C ILE A 279 -5.91 0.08 13.45
N SER A 280 -5.42 -0.21 12.24
CA SER A 280 -5.97 -1.27 11.39
C SER A 280 -5.85 -2.66 12.04
N LYS A 281 -4.75 -2.96 12.77
CA LYS A 281 -4.61 -4.22 13.50
C LYS A 281 -5.68 -4.34 14.59
N ARG A 282 -5.96 -3.25 15.33
CA ARG A 282 -6.97 -3.26 16.41
C ARG A 282 -8.39 -3.43 15.87
N ILE A 283 -8.72 -2.72 14.77
CA ILE A 283 -10.05 -2.83 14.14
C ILE A 283 -10.30 -4.25 13.62
N VAL A 284 -9.31 -4.82 12.90
CA VAL A 284 -9.46 -6.18 12.36
C VAL A 284 -9.54 -7.22 13.46
N ALA A 285 -8.70 -7.14 14.49
CA ALA A 285 -8.75 -8.06 15.62
C ALA A 285 -10.10 -8.01 16.37
N GLU A 286 -10.73 -6.84 16.46
CA GLU A 286 -12.06 -6.71 17.05
C GLU A 286 -13.15 -7.34 16.18
N ALA A 287 -13.10 -7.12 14.86
CA ALA A 287 -14.03 -7.72 13.92
C ALA A 287 -13.89 -9.26 13.89
N GLU A 288 -12.65 -9.76 13.85
CA GLU A 288 -12.33 -11.20 13.91
C GLU A 288 -12.86 -11.84 15.21
N ARG A 289 -12.56 -11.22 16.37
CA ARG A 289 -13.02 -11.70 17.69
C ARG A 289 -14.54 -11.75 17.83
N THR A 290 -15.27 -10.88 17.13
CA THR A 290 -16.73 -10.75 17.19
C THR A 290 -17.44 -11.34 15.98
N GLU A 291 -16.70 -12.08 15.11
CA GLU A 291 -17.21 -12.73 13.90
C GLU A 291 -18.02 -11.80 12.99
N ARG A 292 -17.63 -10.50 12.95
CA ARG A 292 -18.31 -9.48 12.15
C ARG A 292 -17.47 -9.08 10.94
N GLY A 293 -18.15 -8.66 9.87
CA GLY A 293 -17.54 -7.92 8.77
C GLY A 293 -17.15 -6.50 9.18
N ILE A 294 -16.42 -5.81 8.33
CA ILE A 294 -16.06 -4.40 8.53
C ILE A 294 -16.71 -3.55 7.45
N SER A 295 -17.40 -2.47 7.84
CA SER A 295 -17.97 -1.46 6.93
C SER A 295 -17.21 -0.16 7.03
N LEU A 296 -16.74 0.34 5.89
CA LEU A 296 -15.97 1.58 5.74
C LEU A 296 -16.63 2.50 4.71
N GLU A 297 -16.46 3.82 4.87
CA GLU A 297 -16.83 4.76 3.81
C GLU A 297 -15.92 4.63 2.59
N ASP A 298 -16.49 4.66 1.37
CA ASP A 298 -15.71 4.80 0.13
C ASP A 298 -15.24 6.25 -0.04
N LEU A 299 -14.06 6.52 0.45
CA LEU A 299 -13.43 7.84 0.38
C LEU A 299 -12.64 8.09 -0.92
N LYS A 300 -12.86 7.28 -1.97
CA LYS A 300 -12.26 7.53 -3.28
C LYS A 300 -12.70 8.89 -3.82
N GLY A 301 -11.73 9.72 -4.18
CA GLY A 301 -12.00 11.05 -4.74
C GLY A 301 -12.50 12.11 -3.75
N ILE A 302 -12.56 11.84 -2.44
CA ILE A 302 -13.00 12.82 -1.42
C ILE A 302 -12.23 14.14 -1.50
N ARG A 303 -10.95 14.12 -1.89
CA ARG A 303 -10.13 15.32 -2.05
C ARG A 303 -10.62 16.26 -3.15
N ALA A 304 -11.26 15.74 -4.18
CA ALA A 304 -11.83 16.50 -5.29
C ALA A 304 -13.26 16.98 -4.99
N ARG A 305 -14.02 16.18 -4.22
CA ARG A 305 -15.43 16.46 -3.92
C ARG A 305 -15.65 17.49 -2.80
N VAL A 306 -14.73 17.56 -1.82
CA VAL A 306 -14.92 18.42 -0.63
C VAL A 306 -14.31 19.80 -0.85
N ARG A 307 -15.16 20.82 -0.95
CA ARG A 307 -14.76 22.25 -0.88
C ARG A 307 -14.61 22.69 0.55
N GLN A 308 -13.38 22.72 1.07
CA GLN A 308 -13.09 23.17 2.42
C GLN A 308 -12.23 24.45 2.47
N ARG A 309 -12.35 25.24 3.55
CA ARG A 309 -11.48 26.39 3.81
C ARG A 309 -10.00 25.95 3.93
N ARG A 310 -9.06 26.83 3.56
CA ARG A 310 -7.62 26.55 3.51
C ARG A 310 -7.06 25.74 4.71
N PRO A 311 -7.35 26.11 5.99
CA PRO A 311 -6.80 25.38 7.14
C PRO A 311 -7.30 23.94 7.23
N GLN A 312 -8.59 23.72 6.96
CA GLN A 312 -9.22 22.39 6.98
C GLN A 312 -8.71 21.49 5.84
N ARG A 313 -8.49 22.09 4.64
CA ARG A 313 -7.94 21.40 3.48
C ARG A 313 -6.55 20.82 3.78
N VAL A 314 -5.65 21.58 4.41
CA VAL A 314 -4.32 21.10 4.79
C VAL A 314 -4.41 19.90 5.73
N THR A 315 -5.34 19.93 6.68
CA THR A 315 -5.55 18.85 7.65
C THR A 315 -6.12 17.60 6.97
N LEU A 316 -7.12 17.74 6.10
CA LEU A 316 -7.71 16.65 5.32
C LEU A 316 -6.68 16.01 4.37
N HIS A 317 -5.92 16.84 3.64
CA HIS A 317 -4.90 16.36 2.70
C HIS A 317 -3.68 15.72 3.40
N SER A 318 -3.43 16.04 4.66
CA SER A 318 -2.30 15.50 5.42
C SER A 318 -2.55 14.11 5.98
N TRP A 319 -3.82 13.66 6.04
CA TRP A 319 -4.15 12.33 6.55
C TRP A 319 -4.27 11.29 5.42
N SER A 320 -3.71 10.13 5.67
CA SER A 320 -3.74 9.03 4.73
C SER A 320 -4.94 8.11 5.05
N PHE A 321 -6.19 8.63 4.99
CA PHE A 321 -7.41 7.82 5.14
C PHE A 321 -7.41 6.62 4.18
N HIS A 322 -7.10 6.87 2.92
CA HIS A 322 -6.98 5.81 1.92
C HIS A 322 -5.97 4.72 2.34
N GLN A 323 -4.81 5.10 2.90
CA GLN A 323 -3.85 4.12 3.41
C GLN A 323 -4.39 3.33 4.59
N LEU A 324 -5.15 3.96 5.51
CA LEU A 324 -5.77 3.27 6.63
C LEU A 324 -6.81 2.27 6.14
N GLY A 325 -7.70 2.67 5.22
CA GLY A 325 -8.68 1.79 4.59
C GLY A 325 -8.01 0.60 3.87
N GLN A 326 -6.94 0.85 3.11
CA GLN A 326 -6.16 -0.23 2.49
C GLN A 326 -5.52 -1.18 3.53
N PHE A 327 -5.04 -0.64 4.67
CA PHE A 327 -4.44 -1.46 5.73
C PHE A 327 -5.50 -2.30 6.47
N ILE A 328 -6.70 -1.79 6.63
CA ILE A 328 -7.83 -2.57 7.14
C ILE A 328 -8.18 -3.67 6.14
N ALA A 329 -8.39 -3.33 4.87
CA ALA A 329 -8.83 -4.27 3.85
C ALA A 329 -7.87 -5.46 3.67
N TYR A 330 -6.53 -5.23 3.53
CA TYR A 330 -5.63 -6.35 3.34
C TYR A 330 -5.45 -7.22 4.59
N LYS A 331 -5.54 -6.63 5.80
CA LYS A 331 -5.44 -7.40 7.04
C LYS A 331 -6.71 -8.19 7.31
N ALA A 332 -7.87 -7.59 7.08
CA ALA A 332 -9.16 -8.22 7.18
C ALA A 332 -9.25 -9.42 6.23
N ARG A 333 -8.88 -9.24 4.95
CA ARG A 333 -8.80 -10.34 3.99
C ARG A 333 -7.94 -11.49 4.49
N ARG A 334 -6.77 -11.21 5.07
CA ARG A 334 -5.89 -12.25 5.62
C ARG A 334 -6.51 -12.99 6.82
N ALA A 335 -7.34 -12.31 7.59
CA ALA A 335 -8.07 -12.87 8.74
C ALA A 335 -9.41 -13.50 8.35
N GLY A 336 -9.77 -13.56 7.07
CA GLY A 336 -11.06 -14.04 6.61
C GLY A 336 -12.24 -13.11 6.96
N VAL A 337 -11.98 -11.87 7.35
CA VAL A 337 -13.00 -10.88 7.71
C VAL A 337 -13.45 -10.12 6.46
N PRO A 338 -14.71 -10.17 6.04
CA PRO A 338 -15.22 -9.43 4.88
C PRO A 338 -15.21 -7.93 5.13
N VAL A 339 -14.88 -7.15 4.08
CA VAL A 339 -14.86 -5.69 4.12
C VAL A 339 -15.75 -5.12 3.04
N VAL A 340 -16.71 -4.29 3.43
CA VAL A 340 -17.61 -3.60 2.53
C VAL A 340 -17.31 -2.10 2.55
N PHE A 341 -17.18 -1.50 1.37
CA PHE A 341 -17.10 -0.05 1.21
C PHE A 341 -18.46 0.49 0.80
N VAL A 342 -18.99 1.42 1.60
CA VAL A 342 -20.33 2.00 1.41
C VAL A 342 -20.25 3.47 1.01
N ASP A 343 -21.30 3.97 0.36
CA ASP A 343 -21.41 5.39 -0.01
C ASP A 343 -21.38 6.26 1.26
N PRO A 344 -20.48 7.25 1.34
CA PRO A 344 -20.42 8.20 2.45
C PRO A 344 -21.55 9.24 2.47
N ALA A 345 -22.39 9.31 1.44
CA ALA A 345 -23.44 10.32 1.34
C ALA A 345 -24.38 10.27 2.55
N TYR A 346 -24.52 11.41 3.23
CA TYR A 346 -25.43 11.63 4.36
C TYR A 346 -25.17 10.78 5.62
N THR A 347 -24.11 10.01 5.74
CA THR A 347 -23.81 9.20 6.95
C THR A 347 -23.80 10.02 8.21
N SER A 348 -23.30 11.26 8.17
CA SER A 348 -23.25 12.19 9.31
C SER A 348 -24.60 12.86 9.62
N GLN A 349 -25.60 12.74 8.76
CA GLN A 349 -26.94 13.38 8.88
C GLN A 349 -28.03 12.36 9.15
N THR A 350 -27.76 11.08 8.93
CA THR A 350 -28.69 9.97 9.11
C THR A 350 -28.71 9.52 10.57
N CYS A 351 -29.88 9.32 11.14
CA CYS A 351 -30.04 8.72 12.45
C CYS A 351 -29.82 7.20 12.39
N ALA A 352 -28.97 6.68 13.26
CA ALA A 352 -28.71 5.25 13.33
C ALA A 352 -29.91 4.46 13.87
N GLU A 353 -30.77 5.06 14.69
CA GLU A 353 -31.95 4.42 15.26
C GLU A 353 -33.14 4.38 14.28
N CYS A 354 -33.63 5.54 13.85
CA CYS A 354 -34.85 5.64 13.06
C CYS A 354 -34.63 5.85 11.56
N GLY A 355 -33.41 6.05 11.09
CA GLY A 355 -33.09 6.29 9.69
C GLY A 355 -33.39 7.71 9.19
N HIS A 356 -33.99 8.59 10.00
CA HIS A 356 -34.33 9.94 9.60
C HIS A 356 -33.09 10.74 9.15
N VAL A 357 -33.17 11.37 7.99
CA VAL A 357 -32.07 12.14 7.38
C VAL A 357 -32.42 13.62 7.41
N ASP A 358 -31.67 14.38 8.20
CA ASP A 358 -31.78 15.84 8.27
C ASP A 358 -30.42 16.46 8.56
N ARG A 359 -30.05 17.53 7.85
CA ARG A 359 -28.82 18.27 8.08
C ARG A 359 -28.73 18.83 9.52
N ARG A 360 -29.86 19.18 10.10
CA ARG A 360 -29.98 19.72 11.48
C ARG A 360 -29.77 18.66 12.56
N ASN A 361 -29.78 17.36 12.22
CA ASN A 361 -29.47 16.29 13.14
C ASN A 361 -28.04 16.41 13.69
N ARG A 362 -27.10 16.93 12.88
CA ARG A 362 -25.73 17.20 13.32
C ARG A 362 -25.62 18.63 13.88
N VAL A 363 -25.79 18.76 15.20
CA VAL A 363 -25.75 20.04 15.90
C VAL A 363 -24.37 20.67 15.82
N ASP A 364 -23.33 19.86 16.11
CA ASP A 364 -21.93 20.28 15.99
C ASP A 364 -21.02 19.08 15.59
N GLN A 365 -19.72 19.19 15.81
CA GLN A 365 -18.77 18.14 15.47
C GLN A 365 -18.89 16.89 16.36
N ALA A 366 -19.34 17.04 17.61
CA ALA A 366 -19.43 15.98 18.61
C ALA A 366 -20.88 15.53 18.84
N ILE A 367 -21.85 16.42 18.72
CA ILE A 367 -23.24 16.19 19.13
C ILE A 367 -24.13 15.92 17.91
N PHE A 368 -24.84 14.81 17.98
CA PHE A 368 -25.91 14.43 17.08
C PHE A 368 -27.22 14.40 17.87
N THR A 369 -28.27 15.07 17.37
CA THR A 369 -29.62 15.03 17.93
C THR A 369 -30.62 14.81 16.81
N CYS A 370 -31.30 13.68 16.82
CA CYS A 370 -32.28 13.35 15.79
C CYS A 370 -33.52 14.21 15.88
N ARG A 371 -33.93 14.85 14.78
CA ARG A 371 -35.17 15.64 14.70
C ARG A 371 -36.43 14.78 14.54
N GLY A 372 -36.26 13.50 14.16
CA GLY A 372 -37.37 12.56 14.03
C GLY A 372 -37.70 11.84 15.34
N CYS A 373 -36.71 11.20 15.99
CA CYS A 373 -36.95 10.39 17.18
C CYS A 373 -36.35 10.95 18.46
N GLY A 374 -35.72 12.13 18.45
CA GLY A 374 -35.18 12.79 19.65
C GLY A 374 -33.88 12.18 20.19
N VAL A 375 -33.35 11.08 19.64
CA VAL A 375 -32.14 10.45 20.19
C VAL A 375 -30.95 11.40 20.16
N VAL A 376 -30.18 11.44 21.25
CA VAL A 376 -28.95 12.20 21.39
C VAL A 376 -27.77 11.22 21.46
N ALA A 377 -26.74 11.46 20.66
CA ALA A 377 -25.56 10.60 20.58
C ALA A 377 -24.30 11.39 20.21
N HIS A 378 -23.13 10.78 20.39
CA HIS A 378 -21.90 11.31 19.80
C HIS A 378 -21.95 11.14 18.26
N ALA A 379 -21.69 12.21 17.52
CA ALA A 379 -21.87 12.26 16.07
C ALA A 379 -21.07 11.15 15.32
N ASP A 380 -19.79 10.94 15.72
CA ASP A 380 -18.95 9.90 15.09
C ASP A 380 -19.45 8.48 15.43
N ARG A 381 -20.00 8.26 16.65
CA ARG A 381 -20.62 6.98 17.02
C ARG A 381 -21.92 6.72 16.25
N ASN A 382 -22.75 7.74 16.08
CA ASN A 382 -23.95 7.61 15.26
C ASN A 382 -23.57 7.29 13.81
N ALA A 383 -22.60 8.01 13.21
CA ALA A 383 -22.13 7.75 11.87
C ALA A 383 -21.59 6.32 11.69
N SER A 384 -20.77 5.82 12.65
CA SER A 384 -20.25 4.46 12.57
C SER A 384 -21.34 3.39 12.66
N ARG A 385 -22.42 3.62 13.42
CA ARG A 385 -23.60 2.73 13.46
C ARG A 385 -24.39 2.74 12.15
N VAL A 386 -24.53 3.90 11.51
CA VAL A 386 -25.11 4.00 10.16
C VAL A 386 -24.28 3.21 9.16
N LEU A 387 -22.94 3.30 9.24
CA LEU A 387 -22.04 2.51 8.40
C LEU A 387 -22.20 1.00 8.62
N ALA A 388 -22.33 0.55 9.87
CA ALA A 388 -22.57 -0.86 10.19
C ALA A 388 -23.83 -1.38 9.48
N ARG A 389 -24.94 -0.65 9.60
CA ARG A 389 -26.22 -0.99 8.94
C ARG A 389 -26.08 -1.02 7.41
N ARG A 390 -25.51 0.01 6.80
CA ARG A 390 -25.28 0.04 5.34
C ARG A 390 -24.38 -1.10 4.86
N GLY A 391 -23.37 -1.48 5.67
CA GLY A 391 -22.52 -2.62 5.38
C GLY A 391 -23.30 -3.91 5.33
N GLN A 392 -24.19 -4.13 6.29
CA GLN A 392 -25.09 -5.30 6.32
C GLN A 392 -26.05 -5.31 5.11
N GLU A 393 -26.65 -4.17 4.80
CA GLU A 393 -27.54 -4.03 3.64
C GLU A 393 -26.83 -4.34 2.33
N ALA A 394 -25.62 -3.81 2.13
CA ALA A 394 -24.80 -4.04 0.95
C ALA A 394 -24.33 -5.50 0.83
N TRP A 395 -23.95 -6.12 1.95
CA TRP A 395 -23.60 -7.54 2.00
C TRP A 395 -24.75 -8.43 1.58
N ASN A 396 -25.93 -8.19 2.15
CA ASN A 396 -27.13 -8.96 1.84
C ASN A 396 -27.58 -8.76 0.38
N ALA A 397 -27.43 -7.55 -0.18
CA ALA A 397 -27.73 -7.25 -1.59
C ALA A 397 -26.76 -8.00 -2.53
N GLY A 398 -25.47 -8.04 -2.20
CA GLY A 398 -24.45 -8.79 -2.96
C GLY A 398 -24.75 -10.30 -3.00
N ARG A 399 -25.20 -10.87 -1.89
CA ARG A 399 -25.63 -12.28 -1.83
C ARG A 399 -26.83 -12.59 -2.72
N LYS A 400 -27.83 -11.71 -2.76
CA LYS A 400 -29.02 -11.89 -3.61
C LYS A 400 -28.69 -11.87 -5.11
N SER A 401 -27.65 -11.14 -5.52
CA SER A 401 -27.20 -11.11 -6.91
C SER A 401 -26.39 -12.33 -7.35
N HIS A 402 -25.90 -13.13 -6.41
CA HIS A 402 -25.15 -14.37 -6.67
C HIS A 402 -25.98 -15.66 -6.55
N VAL A 403 -27.27 -15.57 -6.25
CA VAL A 403 -28.16 -16.74 -6.29
C VAL A 403 -28.41 -17.05 -7.78
N PRO A 404 -27.95 -18.20 -8.34
CA PRO A 404 -28.32 -18.57 -9.69
C PRO A 404 -29.85 -18.68 -9.78
N PRO A 405 -30.45 -18.27 -10.93
CA PRO A 405 -31.88 -18.41 -11.10
C PRO A 405 -32.25 -19.89 -10.89
N ALA A 406 -33.24 -20.14 -10.04
CA ALA A 406 -33.77 -21.48 -9.84
C ALA A 406 -34.12 -22.07 -11.21
N ASN A 407 -33.46 -23.17 -11.58
CA ASN A 407 -33.81 -23.87 -12.82
C ASN A 407 -35.27 -24.28 -12.74
N PRO A 408 -36.08 -24.05 -13.78
CA PRO A 408 -37.47 -24.45 -13.84
C PRO A 408 -37.64 -25.95 -13.88
#